data_62348a35e08617a0044c8106621f5ceb
#
_entry.id   62348a35e08617a0044c8106621f5ceb
#
_cell.length_a   1.000
_cell.length_b   1.000
_cell.length_c   1.000
_cell.angle_alpha   90.00
_cell.angle_beta   90.00
_cell.angle_gamma   90.00
#
_symmetry.space_group_name_H-M   'P 1'
#
loop_
_entity.id
_entity.type
_entity.pdbx_description
1 polymer ?
#
loop_
_entity_poly.entity_id
_entity_poly.type
_entity_poly.pdbx_seq_one_letter_code
_entity_poly.pdbx_strand_id
1 'polypeptide(L)'
;MKTFTIATVQYNCSEPDQKLNTEIGLRYVRKAKDLGADIVLFPECWITAYAFPDIVETKLPAEEIENHPDFKAWYEAAIDENNTALKSFQAIAEELSIGIVITGFTKGVKRPQNSAFVIDRNGEILLKYSKVHTCDFDTERMLEPGTEFKVCDFDGVKIGVMICYDREYPESARVLMLKGAEIILVPNDCGTMKPRLQALSTRAYENMVGIAMANPPGEHAGCSCAYSPIMWDSDGKSVDNTIMLADHMSEGIFIAEFDLDEIRKYRNKEMMGNTFRKVKAYKDLLSEKVEEPFIRE
;
A
#
# COMPACT_ATOMS: atom_id res chain seq x y z
N MET A 1 23.51 -2.93 -13.96
CA MET A 1 22.86 -2.69 -12.66
C MET A 1 21.46 -2.22 -12.96
N LYS A 2 20.44 -3.01 -12.63
CA LYS A 2 19.04 -2.64 -12.85
C LYS A 2 18.52 -1.97 -11.58
N THR A 3 18.54 -0.64 -11.57
CA THR A 3 17.94 0.16 -10.49
C THR A 3 16.44 0.28 -10.73
N PHE A 4 15.65 0.19 -9.66
CA PHE A 4 14.21 0.47 -9.66
C PHE A 4 13.94 1.63 -8.71
N THR A 5 13.48 2.73 -9.28
CA THR A 5 13.32 4.00 -8.58
C THR A 5 11.85 4.26 -8.26
N ILE A 6 11.53 4.39 -6.98
CA ILE A 6 10.18 4.65 -6.47
C ILE A 6 10.13 6.07 -5.92
N ALA A 7 9.16 6.86 -6.40
CA ALA A 7 8.81 8.15 -5.81
C ALA A 7 7.65 7.97 -4.83
N THR A 8 7.89 8.13 -3.54
CA THR A 8 6.82 8.13 -2.53
C THR A 8 6.31 9.56 -2.34
N VAL A 9 5.00 9.73 -2.44
CA VAL A 9 4.33 11.01 -2.21
C VAL A 9 3.98 11.13 -0.73
N GLN A 10 4.46 12.19 -0.08
CA GLN A 10 4.05 12.56 1.28
C GLN A 10 3.23 13.84 1.19
N TYR A 11 1.93 13.72 1.13
CA TYR A 11 0.98 14.81 1.02
C TYR A 11 -0.39 14.36 1.53
N ASN A 12 -1.17 15.29 2.07
CA ASN A 12 -2.49 15.02 2.63
C ASN A 12 -3.60 15.49 1.69
N CYS A 13 -4.40 14.56 1.17
CA CYS A 13 -5.68 14.84 0.52
C CYS A 13 -6.79 14.68 1.55
N SER A 14 -7.07 15.74 2.31
CA SER A 14 -8.04 15.72 3.42
C SER A 14 -9.50 15.92 2.97
N GLU A 15 -9.70 16.50 1.80
CA GLU A 15 -11.05 16.80 1.29
C GLU A 15 -11.51 15.73 0.30
N PRO A 16 -12.78 15.28 0.37
CA PRO A 16 -13.31 14.25 -0.54
C PRO A 16 -13.67 14.84 -1.93
N ASP A 17 -12.81 15.72 -2.45
CA ASP A 17 -12.94 16.30 -3.79
C ASP A 17 -12.06 15.53 -4.78
N GLN A 18 -12.64 14.54 -5.45
CA GLN A 18 -11.93 13.71 -6.42
C GLN A 18 -11.26 14.52 -7.54
N LYS A 19 -11.88 15.63 -7.97
CA LYS A 19 -11.30 16.47 -9.03
C LYS A 19 -10.04 17.18 -8.53
N LEU A 20 -10.13 17.83 -7.38
CA LEU A 20 -8.98 18.52 -6.78
C LEU A 20 -7.84 17.53 -6.48
N ASN A 21 -8.15 16.40 -5.86
CA ASN A 21 -7.17 15.35 -5.54
C ASN A 21 -6.51 14.79 -6.79
N THR A 22 -7.27 14.66 -7.89
CA THR A 22 -6.72 14.27 -9.20
C THR A 22 -5.76 15.33 -9.72
N GLU A 23 -6.14 16.60 -9.76
CA GLU A 23 -5.30 17.70 -10.24
C GLU A 23 -3.97 17.81 -9.45
N ILE A 24 -4.04 17.64 -8.12
CA ILE A 24 -2.85 17.58 -7.27
C ILE A 24 -2.00 16.36 -7.62
N GLY A 25 -2.62 15.16 -7.73
CA GLY A 25 -1.93 13.92 -8.04
C GLY A 25 -1.20 13.97 -9.37
N LEU A 26 -1.83 14.48 -10.42
CA LEU A 26 -1.20 14.63 -11.74
C LEU A 26 0.05 15.54 -11.70
N ARG A 27 0.07 16.57 -10.84
CA ARG A 27 1.28 17.38 -10.61
C ARG A 27 2.40 16.59 -9.96
N TYR A 28 2.05 15.73 -8.98
CA TYR A 28 3.02 14.85 -8.34
C TYR A 28 3.57 13.79 -9.29
N VAL A 29 2.75 13.21 -10.18
CA VAL A 29 3.22 12.29 -11.23
C VAL A 29 4.25 12.95 -12.14
N ARG A 30 4.00 14.20 -12.60
CA ARG A 30 4.97 14.96 -13.41
C ARG A 30 6.28 15.19 -12.66
N LYS A 31 6.21 15.63 -11.41
CA LYS A 31 7.42 15.81 -10.58
C LYS A 31 8.19 14.50 -10.36
N ALA A 32 7.48 13.39 -10.14
CA ALA A 32 8.12 12.08 -10.00
C ALA A 32 8.86 11.67 -11.28
N LYS A 33 8.26 11.92 -12.45
CA LYS A 33 8.92 11.70 -13.75
C LYS A 33 10.17 12.54 -13.90
N ASP A 34 10.10 13.83 -13.56
CA ASP A 34 11.25 14.76 -13.65
C ASP A 34 12.41 14.32 -12.72
N LEU A 35 12.09 13.64 -11.60
CA LEU A 35 13.06 13.06 -10.67
C LEU A 35 13.58 11.67 -11.11
N GLY A 36 13.15 11.17 -12.27
CA GLY A 36 13.62 9.90 -12.83
C GLY A 36 12.97 8.65 -12.22
N ALA A 37 11.82 8.77 -11.56
CA ALA A 37 11.14 7.62 -10.99
C ALA A 37 10.60 6.67 -12.06
N ASP A 38 10.66 5.37 -11.77
CA ASP A 38 10.02 4.32 -12.56
C ASP A 38 8.54 4.22 -12.23
N ILE A 39 8.20 4.40 -10.96
CA ILE A 39 6.84 4.33 -10.45
C ILE A 39 6.63 5.34 -9.31
N VAL A 40 5.45 5.95 -9.25
CA VAL A 40 5.04 6.83 -8.15
C VAL A 40 4.02 6.14 -7.25
N LEU A 41 4.25 6.21 -5.95
CA LEU A 41 3.41 5.64 -4.90
C LEU A 41 2.69 6.74 -4.15
N PHE A 42 1.37 6.72 -4.17
CA PHE A 42 0.51 7.63 -3.42
C PHE A 42 0.08 7.05 -2.06
N PRO A 43 -0.25 7.89 -1.07
CA PRO A 43 -0.87 7.47 0.18
C PRO A 43 -2.21 6.76 -0.02
N GLU A 44 -2.73 6.16 1.05
CA GLU A 44 -4.04 5.51 1.11
C GLU A 44 -5.18 6.50 0.79
N CYS A 45 -6.21 6.02 0.07
CA CYS A 45 -7.43 6.77 -0.28
C CYS A 45 -7.20 8.11 -1.00
N TRP A 46 -6.14 8.27 -1.77
CA TRP A 46 -5.77 9.53 -2.41
C TRP A 46 -6.90 10.22 -3.18
N ILE A 47 -7.58 9.50 -4.08
CA ILE A 47 -8.61 10.09 -4.95
C ILE A 47 -9.83 10.55 -4.13
N THR A 48 -10.25 9.75 -3.17
CA THR A 48 -11.50 9.93 -2.42
C THR A 48 -11.31 10.62 -1.07
N ALA A 49 -10.07 10.90 -0.68
CA ALA A 49 -9.63 11.12 0.69
C ALA A 49 -9.98 9.94 1.63
N TYR A 50 -9.40 9.89 2.82
CA TYR A 50 -9.77 8.95 3.88
C TYR A 50 -10.95 9.56 4.67
N ALA A 51 -12.07 9.75 3.98
CA ALA A 51 -13.25 10.45 4.48
C ALA A 51 -14.48 9.55 4.45
N PHE A 52 -15.14 9.47 5.60
CA PHE A 52 -16.37 8.71 5.78
C PHE A 52 -17.54 9.66 6.08
N PRO A 53 -18.78 9.35 5.65
CA PRO A 53 -19.93 10.13 6.05
C PRO A 53 -20.21 9.95 7.55
N ASP A 54 -20.69 10.98 8.24
CA ASP A 54 -20.94 10.99 9.69
C ASP A 54 -21.76 9.79 10.18
N ILE A 55 -22.68 9.30 9.35
CA ILE A 55 -23.52 8.13 9.69
C ILE A 55 -22.68 6.87 9.97
N VAL A 56 -21.49 6.75 9.37
CA VAL A 56 -20.59 5.60 9.58
C VAL A 56 -19.93 5.63 10.97
N GLU A 57 -19.77 6.81 11.55
CA GLU A 57 -19.22 6.98 12.90
C GLU A 57 -20.22 6.64 14.01
N THR A 58 -21.50 6.48 13.65
CA THR A 58 -22.54 6.13 14.61
C THR A 58 -22.44 4.66 15.05
N LYS A 59 -23.06 4.32 16.18
CA LYS A 59 -23.16 2.93 16.67
C LYS A 59 -24.41 2.21 16.15
N LEU A 60 -25.04 2.71 15.10
CA LEU A 60 -26.21 2.06 14.50
C LEU A 60 -25.84 0.69 13.90
N PRO A 61 -26.80 -0.24 13.81
CA PRO A 61 -26.64 -1.48 13.08
C PRO A 61 -26.22 -1.23 11.63
N ALA A 62 -25.36 -2.08 11.10
CA ALA A 62 -24.82 -1.94 9.75
C ALA A 62 -25.92 -1.78 8.68
N GLU A 63 -27.02 -2.52 8.81
CA GLU A 63 -28.16 -2.44 7.87
C GLU A 63 -28.83 -1.06 7.86
N GLU A 64 -28.91 -0.39 9.03
CA GLU A 64 -29.46 0.96 9.11
C GLU A 64 -28.52 1.98 8.47
N ILE A 65 -27.21 1.84 8.67
CA ILE A 65 -26.20 2.68 8.04
C ILE A 65 -26.25 2.52 6.52
N GLU A 66 -26.25 1.29 6.01
CA GLU A 66 -26.31 0.98 4.57
C GLU A 66 -27.57 1.56 3.90
N ASN A 67 -28.66 1.67 4.63
CA ASN A 67 -29.91 2.24 4.13
C ASN A 67 -29.97 3.77 4.19
N HIS A 68 -29.03 4.41 4.92
CA HIS A 68 -29.01 5.87 5.05
C HIS A 68 -28.66 6.57 3.72
N PRO A 69 -29.27 7.71 3.40
CA PRO A 69 -28.99 8.44 2.16
C PRO A 69 -27.53 8.82 1.99
N ASP A 70 -26.84 9.26 3.05
CA ASP A 70 -25.43 9.68 3.00
C ASP A 70 -24.49 8.50 2.72
N PHE A 71 -24.78 7.33 3.29
CA PHE A 71 -24.02 6.11 2.96
C PHE A 71 -24.19 5.72 1.49
N LYS A 72 -25.42 5.77 0.99
CA LYS A 72 -25.72 5.49 -0.42
C LYS A 72 -25.01 6.47 -1.35
N ALA A 73 -25.03 7.77 -1.02
CA ALA A 73 -24.33 8.80 -1.79
C ALA A 73 -22.81 8.56 -1.79
N TRP A 74 -22.22 8.19 -0.64
CA TRP A 74 -20.82 7.84 -0.53
C TRP A 74 -20.46 6.60 -1.35
N TYR A 75 -21.30 5.55 -1.30
CA TYR A 75 -21.11 4.34 -2.13
C TYR A 75 -21.19 4.67 -3.63
N GLU A 76 -22.14 5.50 -4.04
CA GLU A 76 -22.26 5.91 -5.46
C GLU A 76 -21.08 6.77 -5.93
N ALA A 77 -20.47 7.56 -5.06
CA ALA A 77 -19.27 8.34 -5.34
C ALA A 77 -17.98 7.49 -5.40
N ALA A 78 -18.02 6.24 -4.96
CA ALA A 78 -16.86 5.35 -5.00
C ALA A 78 -16.42 5.05 -6.44
N ILE A 79 -15.13 4.82 -6.61
CA ILE A 79 -14.49 4.59 -7.90
C ILE A 79 -14.99 3.29 -8.54
N ASP A 80 -15.41 3.37 -9.78
CA ASP A 80 -15.63 2.23 -10.66
C ASP A 80 -14.67 2.29 -11.87
N GLU A 81 -14.80 1.35 -12.79
CA GLU A 81 -13.98 1.27 -14.01
C GLU A 81 -14.14 2.46 -14.97
N ASN A 82 -15.23 3.21 -14.85
CA ASN A 82 -15.54 4.39 -15.66
C ASN A 82 -15.14 5.71 -15.01
N ASN A 83 -14.61 5.67 -13.79
CA ASN A 83 -14.26 6.85 -13.01
C ASN A 83 -13.26 7.75 -13.75
N THR A 84 -13.58 9.04 -13.86
CA THR A 84 -12.78 10.01 -14.62
C THR A 84 -11.42 10.31 -13.99
N ALA A 85 -11.33 10.27 -12.64
CA ALA A 85 -10.06 10.44 -11.94
C ALA A 85 -9.11 9.29 -12.27
N LEU A 86 -9.58 8.04 -12.18
CA LEU A 86 -8.76 6.87 -12.52
C LEU A 86 -8.28 6.92 -13.98
N LYS A 87 -9.16 7.28 -14.92
CA LYS A 87 -8.79 7.46 -16.33
C LYS A 87 -7.75 8.56 -16.55
N SER A 88 -7.78 9.63 -15.75
CA SER A 88 -6.77 10.69 -15.82
C SER A 88 -5.39 10.18 -15.38
N PHE A 89 -5.32 9.31 -14.37
CA PHE A 89 -4.06 8.68 -13.97
C PHE A 89 -3.57 7.66 -15.01
N GLN A 90 -4.46 6.93 -15.68
CA GLN A 90 -4.07 6.06 -16.79
C GLN A 90 -3.48 6.87 -17.96
N ALA A 91 -4.14 7.97 -18.35
CA ALA A 91 -3.69 8.82 -19.43
C ALA A 91 -2.33 9.47 -19.16
N ILE A 92 -2.07 9.98 -17.94
CA ILE A 92 -0.77 10.56 -17.60
C ILE A 92 0.33 9.50 -17.48
N ALA A 93 0.00 8.27 -17.03
CA ALA A 93 0.94 7.16 -16.99
C ALA A 93 1.48 6.85 -18.42
N GLU A 94 0.57 6.77 -19.40
CA GLU A 94 0.91 6.61 -20.82
C GLU A 94 1.68 7.82 -21.36
N GLU A 95 1.17 9.05 -21.16
CA GLU A 95 1.80 10.30 -21.63
C GLU A 95 3.26 10.40 -21.20
N LEU A 96 3.54 10.10 -19.93
CA LEU A 96 4.87 10.27 -19.34
C LEU A 96 5.69 8.97 -19.32
N SER A 97 5.11 7.86 -19.71
CA SER A 97 5.72 6.53 -19.61
C SER A 97 6.26 6.25 -18.19
N ILE A 98 5.39 6.36 -17.17
CA ILE A 98 5.70 6.16 -15.75
C ILE A 98 4.66 5.25 -15.11
N GLY A 99 5.09 4.37 -14.20
CA GLY A 99 4.16 3.59 -13.38
C GLY A 99 3.49 4.43 -12.29
N ILE A 100 2.26 4.07 -11.92
CA ILE A 100 1.51 4.77 -10.87
C ILE A 100 0.83 3.77 -9.95
N VAL A 101 0.96 3.96 -8.63
CA VAL A 101 0.11 3.31 -7.63
C VAL A 101 -0.81 4.36 -7.02
N ILE A 102 -2.07 4.31 -7.40
CA ILE A 102 -3.11 5.25 -6.99
C ILE A 102 -4.20 4.56 -6.20
N THR A 103 -4.81 5.26 -5.26
CA THR A 103 -5.69 4.69 -4.24
C THR A 103 -7.00 5.44 -4.11
N GLY A 104 -8.00 4.76 -3.55
CA GLY A 104 -9.29 5.36 -3.23
C GLY A 104 -10.32 4.31 -2.85
N PHE A 105 -11.47 4.76 -2.36
CA PHE A 105 -12.61 3.87 -2.16
C PHE A 105 -13.20 3.46 -3.50
N THR A 106 -13.34 2.16 -3.72
CA THR A 106 -13.90 1.58 -4.95
C THR A 106 -15.23 0.91 -4.67
N LYS A 107 -16.09 0.79 -5.68
CA LYS A 107 -17.34 0.02 -5.54
C LYS A 107 -17.03 -1.45 -5.28
N GLY A 108 -17.52 -1.97 -4.14
CA GLY A 108 -17.61 -3.40 -3.84
C GLY A 108 -18.99 -3.93 -4.19
N VAL A 109 -19.39 -5.08 -3.64
CA VAL A 109 -20.70 -5.69 -3.92
C VAL A 109 -21.82 -4.97 -3.18
N LYS A 110 -21.60 -4.65 -1.90
CA LYS A 110 -22.58 -3.97 -1.03
C LYS A 110 -22.03 -2.70 -0.41
N ARG A 111 -20.73 -2.65 -0.15
CA ARG A 111 -20.04 -1.56 0.51
C ARG A 111 -18.83 -1.14 -0.30
N PRO A 112 -18.32 0.09 -0.11
CA PRO A 112 -17.04 0.45 -0.71
C PRO A 112 -15.91 -0.45 -0.22
N GLN A 113 -14.86 -0.58 -1.04
CA GLN A 113 -13.61 -1.23 -0.69
C GLN A 113 -12.50 -0.19 -0.68
N ASN A 114 -11.56 -0.28 0.25
CA ASN A 114 -10.33 0.49 0.22
C ASN A 114 -9.35 -0.18 -0.76
N SER A 115 -9.03 0.49 -1.87
CA SER A 115 -8.32 -0.16 -2.96
C SER A 115 -7.14 0.64 -3.49
N ALA A 116 -6.17 -0.08 -4.07
CA ALA A 116 -5.05 0.46 -4.81
C ALA A 116 -5.04 -0.12 -6.24
N PHE A 117 -4.68 0.72 -7.20
CA PHE A 117 -4.46 0.34 -8.59
C PHE A 117 -2.97 0.49 -8.92
N VAL A 118 -2.36 -0.52 -9.50
CA VAL A 118 -1.05 -0.42 -10.13
C VAL A 118 -1.26 -0.24 -11.62
N ILE A 119 -0.84 0.91 -12.14
CA ILE A 119 -0.96 1.29 -13.55
C ILE A 119 0.44 1.24 -14.16
N ASP A 120 0.57 0.62 -15.32
CA ASP A 120 1.83 0.54 -16.04
C ASP A 120 2.14 1.79 -16.87
N ARG A 121 3.28 1.78 -17.56
CA ARG A 121 3.75 2.88 -18.42
C ARG A 121 2.92 3.10 -19.67
N ASN A 122 2.02 2.19 -19.99
CA ASN A 122 1.09 2.29 -21.12
C ASN A 122 -0.32 2.70 -20.67
N GLY A 123 -0.51 3.02 -19.37
CA GLY A 123 -1.80 3.36 -18.81
C GLY A 123 -2.69 2.15 -18.50
N GLU A 124 -2.17 0.92 -18.63
CA GLU A 124 -2.95 -0.29 -18.33
C GLU A 124 -2.94 -0.60 -16.83
N ILE A 125 -4.09 -1.00 -16.30
CA ILE A 125 -4.19 -1.44 -14.91
C ILE A 125 -3.69 -2.87 -14.80
N LEU A 126 -2.48 -3.04 -14.25
CA LEU A 126 -1.87 -4.37 -14.01
C LEU A 126 -2.50 -5.08 -12.81
N LEU A 127 -2.98 -4.33 -11.82
CA LEU A 127 -3.51 -4.87 -10.58
C LEU A 127 -4.51 -3.90 -9.97
N LYS A 128 -5.67 -4.42 -9.54
CA LYS A 128 -6.54 -3.83 -8.52
C LYS A 128 -6.44 -4.70 -7.27
N TYR A 129 -6.01 -4.10 -6.16
CA TYR A 129 -5.94 -4.73 -4.85
C TYR A 129 -6.92 -4.02 -3.91
N SER A 130 -7.74 -4.77 -3.19
CA SER A 130 -8.58 -4.26 -2.11
C SER A 130 -8.02 -4.73 -0.78
N LYS A 131 -7.91 -3.82 0.19
CA LYS A 131 -7.38 -4.03 1.53
C LYS A 131 -8.04 -5.23 2.20
N VAL A 132 -7.24 -6.21 2.61
CA VAL A 132 -7.73 -7.45 3.23
C VAL A 132 -8.05 -7.22 4.69
N HIS A 133 -7.14 -6.54 5.42
CA HIS A 133 -7.34 -6.24 6.83
C HIS A 133 -7.90 -4.81 6.99
N THR A 134 -9.22 -4.71 6.97
CA THR A 134 -9.92 -3.47 7.31
C THR A 134 -9.85 -3.20 8.82
N CYS A 135 -9.88 -1.94 9.22
CA CYS A 135 -9.92 -1.55 10.65
C CYS A 135 -11.34 -1.71 11.18
N ASP A 136 -11.81 -2.96 11.34
CA ASP A 136 -13.19 -3.30 11.70
C ASP A 136 -13.59 -2.81 13.11
N PHE A 137 -12.61 -2.39 13.90
CA PHE A 137 -12.81 -1.77 15.20
C PHE A 137 -13.17 -0.27 15.12
N ASP A 138 -13.19 0.32 13.91
CA ASP A 138 -13.46 1.73 13.66
C ASP A 138 -14.36 1.89 12.41
N THR A 139 -14.32 3.02 11.73
CA THR A 139 -15.15 3.38 10.57
C THR A 139 -15.02 2.39 9.41
N GLU A 140 -13.84 1.79 9.21
CA GLU A 140 -13.63 0.77 8.15
C GLU A 140 -14.47 -0.51 8.34
N ARG A 141 -15.16 -0.72 9.48
CA ARG A 141 -16.16 -1.79 9.63
C ARG A 141 -17.30 -1.71 8.61
N MET A 142 -17.46 -0.53 7.99
CA MET A 142 -18.44 -0.29 6.92
C MET A 142 -17.84 -0.41 5.51
N LEU A 143 -16.59 -0.85 5.39
CA LEU A 143 -16.00 -1.28 4.12
C LEU A 143 -16.21 -2.78 3.90
N GLU A 144 -16.13 -3.18 2.66
CA GLU A 144 -16.08 -4.58 2.24
C GLU A 144 -14.59 -4.98 2.10
N PRO A 145 -14.08 -5.93 2.89
CA PRO A 145 -12.68 -6.34 2.83
C PRO A 145 -12.35 -7.04 1.51
N GLY A 146 -11.10 -6.95 1.10
CA GLY A 146 -10.54 -7.79 0.06
C GLY A 146 -10.38 -9.25 0.54
N THR A 147 -10.29 -10.18 -0.39
CA THR A 147 -10.23 -11.62 -0.09
C THR A 147 -8.90 -12.28 -0.45
N GLU A 148 -7.98 -11.53 -1.09
CA GLU A 148 -6.69 -12.08 -1.51
C GLU A 148 -5.60 -11.01 -1.64
N PHE A 149 -4.37 -11.39 -1.34
CA PHE A 149 -3.17 -10.61 -1.67
C PHE A 149 -2.76 -10.84 -3.11
N LYS A 150 -2.38 -9.79 -3.82
CA LYS A 150 -2.09 -9.82 -5.26
C LYS A 150 -0.70 -9.31 -5.58
N VAL A 151 -0.11 -9.88 -6.65
CA VAL A 151 1.17 -9.49 -7.21
C VAL A 151 1.00 -9.30 -8.72
N CYS A 152 1.62 -8.27 -9.29
CA CYS A 152 1.71 -8.07 -10.73
C CYS A 152 3.17 -8.02 -11.19
N ASP A 153 3.37 -8.06 -12.51
CA ASP A 153 4.65 -7.83 -13.14
C ASP A 153 4.69 -6.41 -13.72
N PHE A 154 5.60 -5.60 -13.23
CA PHE A 154 5.86 -4.27 -13.74
C PHE A 154 7.27 -4.21 -14.30
N ASP A 155 7.42 -4.22 -15.62
CA ASP A 155 8.73 -4.19 -16.33
C ASP A 155 9.71 -5.29 -15.88
N GLY A 156 9.20 -6.47 -15.53
CA GLY A 156 9.97 -7.60 -15.02
C GLY A 156 10.35 -7.47 -13.54
N VAL A 157 9.67 -6.60 -12.79
CA VAL A 157 9.71 -6.51 -11.32
C VAL A 157 8.39 -7.01 -10.76
N LYS A 158 8.43 -8.01 -9.88
CA LYS A 158 7.22 -8.51 -9.20
C LYS A 158 6.85 -7.57 -8.05
N ILE A 159 5.75 -6.84 -8.23
CA ILE A 159 5.25 -5.87 -7.26
C ILE A 159 4.04 -6.45 -6.53
N GLY A 160 4.10 -6.46 -5.18
CA GLY A 160 2.96 -6.69 -4.31
C GLY A 160 2.45 -5.37 -3.71
N VAL A 161 1.18 -5.36 -3.29
CA VAL A 161 0.59 -4.23 -2.58
C VAL A 161 -0.03 -4.71 -1.28
N MET A 162 0.18 -3.96 -0.21
CA MET A 162 -0.57 -4.07 1.05
C MET A 162 -0.92 -2.66 1.52
N ILE A 163 -2.15 -2.46 2.01
CA ILE A 163 -2.64 -1.12 2.37
C ILE A 163 -2.69 -0.98 3.89
N CYS A 164 -2.00 0.03 4.42
CA CYS A 164 -2.09 0.51 5.80
C CYS A 164 -2.10 -0.64 6.82
N TYR A 165 -3.26 -0.97 7.40
CA TYR A 165 -3.41 -1.98 8.46
C TYR A 165 -2.96 -3.39 8.05
N ASP A 166 -2.95 -3.73 6.76
CA ASP A 166 -2.37 -5.00 6.27
C ASP A 166 -0.93 -5.22 6.78
N ARG A 167 -0.13 -4.15 6.93
CA ARG A 167 1.27 -4.25 7.38
C ARG A 167 1.41 -4.69 8.84
N GLU A 168 0.36 -4.54 9.67
CA GLU A 168 0.42 -4.99 11.06
C GLU A 168 0.46 -6.52 11.16
N TYR A 169 -0.05 -7.21 10.13
CA TYR A 169 -0.06 -8.67 10.05
C TYR A 169 1.15 -9.19 9.26
N PRO A 170 2.07 -9.95 9.89
CA PRO A 170 3.24 -10.50 9.21
C PRO A 170 2.87 -11.42 8.04
N GLU A 171 1.71 -12.04 8.09
CA GLU A 171 1.16 -12.91 7.06
C GLU A 171 0.98 -12.18 5.72
N SER A 172 0.61 -10.89 5.73
CA SER A 172 0.40 -10.09 4.53
C SER A 172 1.65 -10.06 3.65
N ALA A 173 2.77 -9.61 4.21
CA ALA A 173 4.04 -9.56 3.49
C ALA A 173 4.55 -10.96 3.14
N ARG A 174 4.31 -11.97 4.03
CA ARG A 174 4.69 -13.35 3.78
C ARG A 174 3.96 -13.96 2.61
N VAL A 175 2.65 -13.74 2.47
CA VAL A 175 1.86 -14.21 1.33
C VAL A 175 2.31 -13.54 0.04
N LEU A 176 2.56 -12.23 0.06
CA LEU A 176 3.08 -11.50 -1.10
C LEU A 176 4.45 -12.05 -1.55
N MET A 177 5.39 -12.30 -0.61
CA MET A 177 6.67 -12.92 -0.93
C MET A 177 6.49 -14.32 -1.54
N LEU A 178 5.59 -15.14 -0.99
CA LEU A 178 5.32 -16.49 -1.50
C LEU A 178 4.68 -16.46 -2.90
N LYS A 179 3.96 -15.40 -3.25
CA LYS A 179 3.46 -15.13 -4.61
C LYS A 179 4.53 -14.53 -5.53
N GLY A 180 5.76 -14.34 -5.03
CA GLY A 180 6.91 -13.94 -5.82
C GLY A 180 7.23 -12.44 -5.78
N ALA A 181 6.58 -11.63 -4.95
CA ALA A 181 6.90 -10.22 -4.81
C ALA A 181 8.41 -10.00 -4.55
N GLU A 182 8.99 -9.06 -5.26
CA GLU A 182 10.35 -8.56 -5.05
C GLU A 182 10.33 -7.22 -4.30
N ILE A 183 9.30 -6.42 -4.60
CA ILE A 183 9.02 -5.13 -3.96
C ILE A 183 7.57 -5.15 -3.48
N ILE A 184 7.33 -4.66 -2.27
CA ILE A 184 5.99 -4.43 -1.73
C ILE A 184 5.77 -2.92 -1.56
N LEU A 185 4.71 -2.41 -2.15
CA LEU A 185 4.29 -1.02 -2.06
C LEU A 185 3.16 -0.88 -1.04
N VAL A 186 3.30 0.13 -0.16
CA VAL A 186 2.42 0.32 0.99
C VAL A 186 1.80 1.71 0.96
N PRO A 187 0.66 1.89 0.29
CA PRO A 187 -0.19 3.05 0.54
C PRO A 187 -0.62 3.07 2.00
N ASN A 188 -0.46 4.19 2.69
CA ASN A 188 -0.71 4.29 4.11
C ASN A 188 -1.34 5.63 4.47
N ASP A 189 -2.15 5.64 5.54
CA ASP A 189 -2.63 6.85 6.20
C ASP A 189 -2.78 6.55 7.70
N CYS A 190 -1.75 6.85 8.48
CA CYS A 190 -1.82 6.68 9.93
C CYS A 190 -0.73 7.46 10.67
N GLY A 191 -0.94 7.62 11.97
CA GLY A 191 0.03 8.16 12.93
C GLY A 191 0.81 7.10 13.71
N THR A 192 1.51 7.53 14.75
CA THR A 192 2.29 6.67 15.67
C THR A 192 3.32 5.80 14.93
N MET A 193 4.15 6.43 14.10
CA MET A 193 4.97 5.73 13.10
C MET A 193 6.11 4.89 13.66
N LYS A 194 6.68 5.22 14.83
CA LYS A 194 7.88 4.54 15.34
C LYS A 194 7.78 2.99 15.38
N PRO A 195 6.76 2.35 15.96
CA PRO A 195 6.65 0.88 15.94
C PRO A 195 6.40 0.35 14.52
N ARG A 196 5.73 1.11 13.66
CA ARG A 196 5.40 0.73 12.29
C ARG A 196 6.60 0.75 11.36
N LEU A 197 7.52 1.71 11.54
CA LEU A 197 8.81 1.73 10.85
C LEU A 197 9.63 0.48 11.17
N GLN A 198 9.69 0.10 12.46
CA GLN A 198 10.37 -1.12 12.90
C GLN A 198 9.73 -2.37 12.28
N ALA A 199 8.40 -2.43 12.25
CA ALA A 199 7.68 -3.54 11.63
C ALA A 199 7.98 -3.62 10.12
N LEU A 200 7.93 -2.51 9.37
CA LEU A 200 8.22 -2.49 7.94
C LEU A 200 9.67 -2.90 7.62
N SER A 201 10.65 -2.41 8.39
CA SER A 201 12.05 -2.84 8.28
C SER A 201 12.16 -4.36 8.49
N THR A 202 11.49 -4.91 9.50
CA THR A 202 11.45 -6.35 9.77
C THR A 202 10.75 -7.12 8.65
N ARG A 203 9.61 -6.60 8.11
CA ARG A 203 8.91 -7.24 6.95
C ARG A 203 9.82 -7.32 5.73
N ALA A 204 10.63 -6.27 5.46
CA ALA A 204 11.61 -6.31 4.37
C ALA A 204 12.63 -7.44 4.60
N TYR A 205 13.22 -7.50 5.78
CA TYR A 205 14.23 -8.48 6.16
C TYR A 205 13.68 -9.91 6.12
N GLU A 206 12.65 -10.22 6.89
CA GLU A 206 12.17 -11.60 7.08
C GLU A 206 11.54 -12.22 5.81
N ASN A 207 11.11 -11.37 4.85
CA ASN A 207 10.53 -11.79 3.58
C ASN A 207 11.48 -11.63 2.39
N MET A 208 12.66 -11.05 2.60
CA MET A 208 13.66 -10.81 1.55
C MET A 208 13.06 -10.01 0.38
N VAL A 209 12.29 -8.95 0.68
CA VAL A 209 11.65 -8.05 -0.29
C VAL A 209 12.01 -6.61 0.00
N GLY A 210 12.10 -5.78 -1.03
CA GLY A 210 12.10 -4.33 -0.84
C GLY A 210 10.72 -3.85 -0.38
N ILE A 211 10.67 -2.84 0.48
CA ILE A 211 9.42 -2.21 0.90
C ILE A 211 9.51 -0.70 0.71
N ALA A 212 8.47 -0.07 0.15
CA ALA A 212 8.32 1.37 0.12
C ALA A 212 6.90 1.74 0.59
N MET A 213 6.81 2.73 1.49
CA MET A 213 5.55 3.22 2.06
C MET A 213 5.41 4.72 1.81
N ALA A 214 4.23 5.15 1.36
CA ALA A 214 3.81 6.54 1.28
C ALA A 214 2.75 6.82 2.35
N ASN A 215 2.96 7.89 3.14
CA ASN A 215 2.09 8.29 4.25
C ASN A 215 1.87 9.81 4.24
N PRO A 216 0.68 10.34 4.55
CA PRO A 216 0.45 11.77 4.68
C PRO A 216 1.32 12.40 5.79
N PRO A 217 1.74 13.66 5.66
CA PRO A 217 2.49 14.35 6.71
C PRO A 217 1.61 14.65 7.93
N GLY A 218 2.23 14.86 9.10
CA GLY A 218 1.55 15.24 10.33
C GLY A 218 2.42 15.05 11.56
N GLU A 219 2.07 15.70 12.68
CA GLU A 219 2.84 15.68 13.93
C GLU A 219 3.18 14.25 14.41
N HIS A 220 2.28 13.30 14.20
CA HIS A 220 2.47 11.90 14.56
C HIS A 220 2.44 10.94 13.37
N ALA A 221 2.35 11.47 12.16
CA ALA A 221 2.28 10.74 10.89
C ALA A 221 3.57 10.93 10.06
N GLY A 222 3.46 11.17 8.75
CA GLY A 222 4.62 11.33 7.88
C GLY A 222 5.48 10.08 7.82
N CYS A 223 6.79 10.25 7.82
CA CYS A 223 7.75 9.15 7.81
C CYS A 223 7.55 8.18 6.64
N SER A 224 7.20 8.69 5.45
CA SER A 224 7.30 7.86 4.24
C SER A 224 8.69 7.23 4.19
N CYS A 225 8.77 5.94 3.87
CA CYS A 225 10.02 5.21 4.06
C CYS A 225 10.23 4.14 3.00
N ALA A 226 11.47 3.68 2.87
CA ALA A 226 11.82 2.53 2.08
C ALA A 226 12.93 1.71 2.76
N TYR A 227 12.80 0.39 2.69
CA TYR A 227 13.72 -0.57 3.31
C TYR A 227 14.17 -1.63 2.30
N SER A 228 15.48 -1.88 2.30
CA SER A 228 16.09 -3.01 1.58
C SER A 228 15.86 -4.32 2.35
N PRO A 229 15.78 -5.47 1.68
CA PRO A 229 15.86 -6.76 2.36
C PRO A 229 17.27 -7.08 2.90
N ILE A 230 18.30 -6.37 2.42
CA ILE A 230 19.70 -6.67 2.67
C ILE A 230 20.08 -6.15 4.05
N MET A 231 20.36 -7.08 4.96
CA MET A 231 20.76 -6.80 6.34
C MET A 231 22.21 -7.17 6.64
N TRP A 232 22.90 -7.79 5.66
CA TRP A 232 24.26 -8.27 5.80
C TRP A 232 25.09 -7.88 4.59
N ASP A 233 26.26 -7.32 4.81
CA ASP A 233 27.22 -7.06 3.74
C ASP A 233 27.95 -8.35 3.29
N SER A 234 28.89 -8.21 2.35
CA SER A 234 29.67 -9.35 1.84
C SER A 234 30.57 -10.01 2.90
N ASP A 235 30.88 -9.29 3.96
CA ASP A 235 31.74 -9.76 5.07
C ASP A 235 30.90 -10.33 6.22
N GLY A 236 29.56 -10.36 6.08
CA GLY A 236 28.63 -10.86 7.09
C GLY A 236 28.40 -9.90 8.26
N LYS A 237 28.73 -8.63 8.10
CA LYS A 237 28.38 -7.58 9.08
C LYS A 237 26.98 -7.06 8.84
N SER A 238 26.28 -6.77 9.93
CA SER A 238 24.96 -6.15 9.85
C SER A 238 25.05 -4.72 9.30
N VAL A 239 24.10 -4.38 8.44
CA VAL A 239 23.95 -3.04 7.86
C VAL A 239 22.56 -2.49 8.17
N ASP A 240 22.43 -1.15 8.20
CA ASP A 240 21.12 -0.51 8.23
C ASP A 240 20.42 -0.71 6.87
N ASN A 241 19.25 -1.27 6.90
CA ASN A 241 18.48 -1.53 5.69
C ASN A 241 17.58 -0.36 5.25
N THR A 242 17.69 0.78 5.90
CA THR A 242 16.94 1.99 5.54
C THR A 242 17.50 2.58 4.25
N ILE A 243 16.70 2.59 3.17
CA ILE A 243 17.03 3.25 1.91
C ILE A 243 16.64 4.73 1.98
N MET A 244 15.44 5.00 2.50
CA MET A 244 14.89 6.34 2.59
C MET A 244 13.96 6.44 3.80
N LEU A 245 14.01 7.58 4.49
CA LEU A 245 13.10 7.92 5.58
C LEU A 245 12.85 9.43 5.54
N ALA A 246 11.61 9.81 5.27
CA ALA A 246 11.17 11.20 5.34
C ALA A 246 10.93 11.63 6.80
N ASP A 247 10.92 12.93 7.05
CA ASP A 247 10.47 13.46 8.33
C ASP A 247 8.94 13.46 8.46
N HIS A 248 8.44 13.87 9.62
CA HIS A 248 7.01 13.86 9.92
C HIS A 248 6.19 14.90 9.14
N MET A 249 6.75 16.07 8.88
CA MET A 249 5.99 17.26 8.50
C MET A 249 6.17 17.68 7.05
N SER A 250 7.29 17.30 6.44
CA SER A 250 7.60 17.73 5.07
C SER A 250 6.62 17.16 4.07
N GLU A 251 6.09 18.03 3.21
CA GLU A 251 5.32 17.65 2.04
C GLU A 251 6.23 17.52 0.82
N GLY A 252 6.00 16.53 -0.01
CA GLY A 252 6.76 16.38 -1.24
C GLY A 252 6.88 14.95 -1.76
N ILE A 253 7.93 14.76 -2.54
CA ILE A 253 8.34 13.46 -3.08
C ILE A 253 9.66 13.06 -2.44
N PHE A 254 9.72 11.81 -2.00
CA PHE A 254 10.93 11.20 -1.47
C PHE A 254 11.29 10.00 -2.35
N ILE A 255 12.53 9.99 -2.84
CA ILE A 255 13.01 8.98 -3.79
C ILE A 255 13.66 7.82 -3.06
N ALA A 256 13.30 6.61 -3.45
CA ALA A 256 13.93 5.38 -3.02
C ALA A 256 14.45 4.58 -4.22
N GLU A 257 15.72 4.23 -4.21
CA GLU A 257 16.38 3.47 -5.28
C GLU A 257 16.70 2.05 -4.79
N PHE A 258 16.21 1.04 -5.50
CA PHE A 258 16.47 -0.36 -5.22
C PHE A 258 17.37 -0.97 -6.30
N ASP A 259 18.54 -1.50 -5.90
CA ASP A 259 19.35 -2.33 -6.80
C ASP A 259 18.73 -3.73 -6.90
N LEU A 260 17.99 -3.97 -7.98
CA LEU A 260 17.30 -5.24 -8.19
C LEU A 260 18.27 -6.41 -8.41
N ASP A 261 19.40 -6.16 -9.04
CA ASP A 261 20.40 -7.21 -9.30
C ASP A 261 21.02 -7.67 -7.96
N GLU A 262 21.29 -6.72 -7.05
CA GLU A 262 21.80 -7.02 -5.72
C GLU A 262 20.74 -7.75 -4.86
N ILE A 263 19.50 -7.27 -4.85
CA ILE A 263 18.39 -7.92 -4.14
C ILE A 263 18.19 -9.35 -4.64
N ARG A 264 18.17 -9.57 -5.95
CA ARG A 264 18.03 -10.90 -6.55
C ARG A 264 19.18 -11.83 -6.19
N LYS A 265 20.42 -11.30 -6.22
CA LYS A 265 21.60 -12.03 -5.80
C LYS A 265 21.56 -12.40 -4.32
N TYR A 266 21.12 -11.46 -3.46
CA TYR A 266 20.93 -11.69 -2.02
C TYR A 266 19.88 -12.77 -1.78
N ARG A 267 18.71 -12.68 -2.37
CA ARG A 267 17.61 -13.67 -2.26
C ARG A 267 18.03 -15.08 -2.65
N ASN A 268 18.95 -15.23 -3.61
CA ASN A 268 19.45 -16.53 -4.05
C ASN A 268 20.44 -17.18 -3.09
N LYS A 269 21.03 -16.44 -2.15
CA LYS A 269 22.08 -16.91 -1.25
C LYS A 269 21.60 -17.08 0.18
N GLU A 270 20.66 -16.23 0.61
CA GLU A 270 20.22 -16.18 1.99
C GLU A 270 19.36 -17.36 2.40
N MET A 271 19.41 -17.64 3.70
CA MET A 271 18.69 -18.76 4.32
C MET A 271 17.22 -18.45 4.60
N MET A 272 16.83 -17.17 4.53
CA MET A 272 15.48 -16.71 4.79
C MET A 272 14.53 -17.04 3.63
N GLY A 273 13.34 -16.53 3.67
CA GLY A 273 12.34 -16.72 2.61
C GLY A 273 11.66 -18.09 2.68
N ASN A 274 11.58 -18.81 1.56
CA ASN A 274 10.76 -20.03 1.47
C ASN A 274 11.55 -21.34 1.58
N THR A 275 12.87 -21.30 1.37
CA THR A 275 13.71 -22.51 1.19
C THR A 275 13.64 -23.49 2.36
N PHE A 276 13.72 -22.98 3.59
CA PHE A 276 13.83 -23.83 4.80
C PHE A 276 12.56 -23.79 5.68
N ARG A 277 11.45 -23.26 5.18
CA ARG A 277 10.19 -23.21 5.92
C ARG A 277 9.66 -24.60 6.26
N LYS A 278 9.18 -24.78 7.49
CA LYS A 278 8.58 -26.02 7.97
C LYS A 278 7.07 -25.95 7.91
N VAL A 279 6.51 -25.86 6.70
CA VAL A 279 5.09 -25.55 6.42
C VAL A 279 4.13 -26.45 7.21
N LYS A 280 4.48 -27.73 7.43
CA LYS A 280 3.64 -28.67 8.21
C LYS A 280 3.39 -28.23 9.67
N ALA A 281 4.25 -27.35 10.21
CA ALA A 281 4.12 -26.82 11.57
C ALA A 281 3.22 -25.57 11.64
N TYR A 282 2.72 -25.05 10.53
CA TYR A 282 1.99 -23.77 10.47
C TYR A 282 0.47 -23.95 10.38
N LYS A 283 -0.08 -25.08 10.82
CA LYS A 283 -1.52 -25.38 10.72
C LYS A 283 -2.38 -24.35 11.47
N ASP A 284 -1.89 -23.86 12.60
CA ASP A 284 -2.63 -22.91 13.45
C ASP A 284 -2.83 -21.55 12.79
N LEU A 285 -1.96 -21.17 11.80
CA LEU A 285 -2.14 -19.95 11.01
C LEU A 285 -3.39 -19.98 10.10
N LEU A 286 -3.99 -21.15 9.90
CA LEU A 286 -5.19 -21.33 9.09
C LEU A 286 -6.43 -21.59 9.97
N SER A 287 -6.29 -21.51 11.28
CA SER A 287 -7.41 -21.65 12.21
C SER A 287 -8.26 -20.39 12.22
N GLU A 288 -9.57 -20.55 12.08
CA GLU A 288 -10.55 -19.47 12.23
C GLU A 288 -10.97 -19.27 13.70
N LYS A 289 -10.44 -20.12 14.61
CA LYS A 289 -10.80 -20.07 16.03
C LYS A 289 -10.13 -18.88 16.71
N VAL A 290 -10.95 -18.02 17.29
CA VAL A 290 -10.50 -16.91 18.15
C VAL A 290 -10.74 -17.30 19.61
N GLU A 291 -9.73 -17.14 20.45
CA GLU A 291 -9.77 -17.45 21.89
C GLU A 291 -9.35 -16.26 22.74
N GLU A 292 -9.66 -16.31 24.03
CA GLU A 292 -9.17 -15.30 24.97
C GLU A 292 -7.63 -15.21 24.95
N PRO A 293 -7.05 -14.01 25.07
CA PRO A 293 -7.69 -12.71 25.35
C PRO A 293 -8.11 -11.91 24.10
N PHE A 294 -8.24 -12.52 22.92
CA PHE A 294 -8.45 -11.85 21.63
C PHE A 294 -9.92 -11.76 21.22
N ILE A 295 -10.85 -12.31 22.01
CA ILE A 295 -12.28 -12.13 21.77
C ILE A 295 -12.65 -10.65 21.96
N ARG A 296 -13.37 -10.08 21.00
CA ARG A 296 -13.90 -8.70 21.05
C ARG A 296 -15.39 -8.73 20.74
N GLU A 297 -16.17 -7.92 21.50
CA GLU A 297 -17.61 -7.71 21.26
C GLU A 297 -17.84 -6.68 20.17
#